data_4b0644c9f5d52e3467050c26619036b8
#
_entry.id   4b0644c9f5d52e3467050c26619036b8
#
_cell.length_a   1.000
_cell.length_b   1.000
_cell.length_c   1.000
_cell.angle_alpha   90.00
_cell.angle_beta   90.00
_cell.angle_gamma   90.00
#
_symmetry.space_group_name_H-M   'P 1'
#
loop_
_entity.id
_entity.type
_entity.pdbx_description
1 polymer ?
#
loop_
_entity_poly.entity_id
_entity_poly.type
_entity_poly.pdbx_seq_one_letter_code
_entity_poly.pdbx_strand_id
1 'polypeptide(L)'
;MKRLNSPDWVRHLKILIAGTALSLSVFTTTGTSEVWATSKNQVIAQTIQTLQKSDKRWIQINLSKQRLIAWEGDKVVYGSAISSGKKSTPTLVGTFKIQSKFKTTRMRGQNYDVPNVPYAMFYEGNYGIHGAYWHKKFGTPVSHGCVNLAPKHAKWLFGWASVGTPVVIHK
;
A
#
# COMPACT_ATOMS: atom_id res chain seq x y z
N MET A 1 -74.14 52.19 -8.15
CA MET A 1 -72.97 52.03 -7.32
C MET A 1 -73.08 50.74 -6.50
N LYS A 2 -72.44 49.67 -6.95
CA LYS A 2 -72.57 48.33 -6.36
C LYS A 2 -71.37 48.09 -5.51
N ARG A 3 -71.58 47.80 -4.21
CA ARG A 3 -70.55 47.30 -3.28
C ARG A 3 -70.33 45.86 -3.58
N LEU A 4 -69.05 45.46 -3.75
CA LEU A 4 -68.64 44.07 -3.87
C LEU A 4 -68.24 43.55 -2.49
N ASN A 5 -68.98 42.52 -2.04
CA ASN A 5 -68.73 41.76 -0.85
C ASN A 5 -67.41 40.88 -1.03
N SER A 6 -66.54 40.93 -0.07
CA SER A 6 -65.40 39.95 0.06
C SER A 6 -65.91 38.66 0.72
N PRO A 7 -65.50 37.47 0.28
CA PRO A 7 -65.95 36.23 0.88
C PRO A 7 -65.11 35.85 2.09
N ASP A 8 -65.86 35.50 3.15
CA ASP A 8 -65.38 34.91 4.41
C ASP A 8 -64.89 33.48 4.22
N TRP A 9 -63.59 33.28 4.07
CA TRP A 9 -63.06 31.92 4.25
C TRP A 9 -61.73 31.86 5.04
N VAL A 10 -61.42 32.86 5.84
CA VAL A 10 -60.27 32.85 6.76
C VAL A 10 -60.77 32.48 8.15
N ARG A 11 -61.16 31.22 8.33
CA ARG A 11 -61.42 30.68 9.66
C ARG A 11 -60.87 29.28 9.75
N HIS A 12 -59.94 29.13 10.73
CA HIS A 12 -59.46 27.87 11.32
C HIS A 12 -58.37 27.09 10.59
N LEU A 13 -57.16 27.63 10.54
CA LEU A 13 -55.97 26.77 10.50
C LEU A 13 -55.47 26.54 11.92
N LYS A 14 -55.92 25.46 12.54
CA LYS A 14 -55.28 24.94 13.79
C LYS A 14 -53.93 24.36 13.42
N ILE A 15 -52.86 25.06 13.79
CA ILE A 15 -51.50 24.56 13.65
C ILE A 15 -51.31 23.53 14.75
N LEU A 16 -51.33 22.24 14.41
CA LEU A 16 -50.84 21.15 15.23
C LEU A 16 -49.30 21.17 15.14
N ILE A 17 -48.66 21.69 16.18
CA ILE A 17 -47.23 21.55 16.35
C ILE A 17 -46.95 20.09 16.80
N ALA A 18 -46.72 19.23 15.83
CA ALA A 18 -46.17 17.91 16.12
C ALA A 18 -44.69 18.11 16.47
N GLY A 19 -44.39 17.97 17.75
CA GLY A 19 -43.00 17.96 18.24
C GLY A 19 -42.26 16.74 17.69
N THR A 20 -41.46 16.93 16.65
CA THR A 20 -40.47 15.92 16.24
C THR A 20 -39.30 15.99 17.21
N ALA A 21 -39.24 15.01 18.12
CA ALA A 21 -38.06 14.76 18.93
C ALA A 21 -36.90 14.45 17.97
N LEU A 22 -35.99 15.39 17.84
CA LEU A 22 -34.71 15.18 17.13
C LEU A 22 -33.89 14.25 18.01
N SER A 23 -33.94 12.94 17.74
CA SER A 23 -33.00 11.98 18.32
C SER A 23 -31.63 12.26 17.74
N LEU A 24 -30.76 12.92 18.51
CA LEU A 24 -29.33 13.02 18.24
C LEU A 24 -28.73 11.63 18.36
N SER A 25 -28.66 10.89 17.26
CA SER A 25 -27.85 9.68 17.16
C SER A 25 -26.39 10.12 17.21
N VAL A 26 -25.78 9.95 18.37
CA VAL A 26 -24.33 10.06 18.54
C VAL A 26 -23.70 8.92 17.73
N PHE A 27 -23.29 9.20 16.48
CA PHE A 27 -22.40 8.30 15.76
C PHE A 27 -21.06 8.31 16.45
N THR A 28 -20.84 7.31 17.33
CA THR A 28 -19.50 7.02 17.85
C THR A 28 -18.62 6.57 16.70
N THR A 29 -17.75 7.45 16.26
CA THR A 29 -16.78 7.17 15.19
C THR A 29 -15.67 6.25 15.70
N THR A 30 -15.92 4.93 15.67
CA THR A 30 -14.87 3.89 15.81
C THR A 30 -14.18 3.61 14.45
N GLY A 31 -14.35 4.50 13.47
CA GLY A 31 -14.04 4.24 12.06
C GLY A 31 -12.71 4.76 11.52
N THR A 32 -11.81 5.32 12.32
CA THR A 32 -10.62 6.00 11.74
C THR A 32 -9.61 5.06 11.11
N SER A 33 -9.34 3.89 11.71
CA SER A 33 -8.34 2.95 11.19
C SER A 33 -8.79 2.22 9.92
N GLU A 34 -10.07 1.89 9.80
CA GLU A 34 -10.62 1.22 8.61
C GLU A 34 -10.69 2.16 7.39
N VAL A 35 -11.06 3.41 7.61
CA VAL A 35 -11.10 4.44 6.53
C VAL A 35 -9.70 4.68 5.97
N TRP A 36 -8.66 4.78 6.81
CA TRP A 36 -7.28 4.95 6.36
C TRP A 36 -6.75 3.72 5.63
N ALA A 37 -7.08 2.51 6.08
CA ALA A 37 -6.70 1.27 5.42
C ALA A 37 -7.37 1.11 4.04
N THR A 38 -8.63 1.45 3.93
CA THR A 38 -9.38 1.44 2.66
C THR A 38 -8.78 2.42 1.67
N SER A 39 -8.49 3.66 2.10
CA SER A 39 -7.86 4.68 1.27
C SER A 39 -6.48 4.22 0.77
N LYS A 40 -5.64 3.64 1.63
CA LYS A 40 -4.31 3.14 1.25
C LYS A 40 -4.38 2.01 0.22
N ASN A 41 -5.29 1.06 0.39
CA ASN A 41 -5.48 -0.03 -0.57
C ASN A 41 -6.00 0.46 -1.92
N GLN A 42 -6.87 1.47 -1.93
CA GLN A 42 -7.34 2.11 -3.16
C GLN A 42 -6.21 2.80 -3.92
N VAL A 43 -5.35 3.56 -3.21
CA VAL A 43 -4.17 4.20 -3.81
C VAL A 43 -3.23 3.16 -4.41
N ILE A 44 -2.96 2.05 -3.72
CA ILE A 44 -2.14 0.96 -4.24
C ILE A 44 -2.75 0.37 -5.51
N ALA A 45 -4.05 0.06 -5.50
CA ALA A 45 -4.75 -0.50 -6.66
C ALA A 45 -4.72 0.45 -7.87
N GLN A 46 -4.98 1.73 -7.67
CA GLN A 46 -4.89 2.76 -8.70
C GLN A 46 -3.46 2.89 -9.26
N THR A 47 -2.44 2.83 -8.37
CA THR A 47 -1.04 2.87 -8.80
C THR A 47 -0.69 1.67 -9.68
N ILE A 48 -1.12 0.46 -9.31
CA ILE A 48 -0.91 -0.74 -10.12
C ILE A 48 -1.54 -0.57 -11.52
N GLN A 49 -2.81 -0.14 -11.59
CA GLN A 49 -3.49 0.09 -12.86
C GLN A 49 -2.79 1.15 -13.73
N THR A 50 -2.32 2.23 -13.10
CA THR A 50 -1.57 3.28 -13.81
C THR A 50 -0.25 2.77 -14.36
N LEU A 51 0.49 1.97 -13.57
CA LEU A 51 1.76 1.39 -14.00
C LEU A 51 1.56 0.34 -15.10
N GLN A 52 0.51 -0.47 -15.04
CA GLN A 52 0.16 -1.44 -16.08
C GLN A 52 -0.21 -0.77 -17.42
N LYS A 53 -0.78 0.44 -17.39
CA LYS A 53 -1.09 1.22 -18.60
C LYS A 53 0.10 2.03 -19.14
N SER A 54 1.25 1.98 -18.47
CA SER A 54 2.48 2.67 -18.88
C SER A 54 3.45 1.68 -19.54
N ASP A 55 4.51 2.19 -20.13
CA ASP A 55 5.67 1.42 -20.64
C ASP A 55 6.78 1.25 -19.58
N LYS A 56 6.53 1.69 -18.34
CA LYS A 56 7.55 1.74 -17.28
C LYS A 56 7.87 0.35 -16.73
N ARG A 57 9.13 0.19 -16.33
CA ARG A 57 9.55 -0.90 -15.45
C ARG A 57 9.09 -0.64 -14.02
N TRP A 58 8.51 -1.64 -13.37
CA TRP A 58 8.10 -1.54 -11.98
C TRP A 58 8.11 -2.89 -11.26
N ILE A 59 8.20 -2.86 -9.95
CA ILE A 59 8.29 -4.04 -9.09
C ILE A 59 7.00 -4.13 -8.27
N GLN A 60 6.35 -5.29 -8.33
CA GLN A 60 5.23 -5.64 -7.46
C GLN A 60 5.68 -6.64 -6.41
N ILE A 61 5.31 -6.40 -5.14
CA ILE A 61 5.57 -7.31 -4.04
C ILE A 61 4.24 -7.64 -3.36
N ASN A 62 3.84 -8.91 -3.45
CA ASN A 62 2.68 -9.44 -2.75
C ASN A 62 3.16 -10.18 -1.49
N LEU A 63 2.88 -9.60 -0.32
CA LEU A 63 3.32 -10.12 0.98
C LEU A 63 2.53 -11.37 1.39
N SER A 64 1.25 -11.48 1.02
CA SER A 64 0.44 -12.67 1.33
C SER A 64 0.91 -13.90 0.54
N LYS A 65 1.32 -13.70 -0.72
CA LYS A 65 1.84 -14.76 -1.60
C LYS A 65 3.34 -14.96 -1.47
N GLN A 66 4.05 -14.12 -0.70
CA GLN A 66 5.50 -14.09 -0.59
C GLN A 66 6.18 -14.10 -1.97
N ARG A 67 5.73 -13.21 -2.85
CA ARG A 67 6.16 -13.17 -4.25
C ARG A 67 6.50 -11.76 -4.71
N LEU A 68 7.58 -11.67 -5.46
CA LEU A 68 7.97 -10.48 -6.22
C LEU A 68 7.76 -10.74 -7.70
N ILE A 69 7.23 -9.75 -8.42
CA ILE A 69 7.07 -9.75 -9.88
C ILE A 69 7.67 -8.46 -10.41
N ALA A 70 8.50 -8.58 -11.46
CA ALA A 70 8.99 -7.46 -12.23
C ALA A 70 8.16 -7.32 -13.51
N TRP A 71 7.76 -6.09 -13.81
CA TRP A 71 6.87 -5.76 -14.90
C TRP A 71 7.48 -4.73 -15.83
N GLU A 72 7.17 -4.81 -17.12
CA GLU A 72 7.30 -3.75 -18.12
C GLU A 72 5.89 -3.42 -18.62
N GLY A 73 5.31 -2.31 -18.13
CA GLY A 73 3.89 -2.03 -18.30
C GLY A 73 3.02 -3.12 -17.68
N ASP A 74 2.20 -3.78 -18.48
CA ASP A 74 1.35 -4.93 -18.13
C ASP A 74 2.03 -6.30 -18.36
N LYS A 75 3.23 -6.31 -18.94
CA LYS A 75 3.97 -7.53 -19.23
C LYS A 75 4.81 -7.99 -18.04
N VAL A 76 4.58 -9.21 -17.56
CA VAL A 76 5.47 -9.87 -16.59
C VAL A 76 6.78 -10.24 -17.26
N VAL A 77 7.90 -9.75 -16.74
CA VAL A 77 9.24 -10.08 -17.27
C VAL A 77 10.03 -10.97 -16.34
N TYR A 78 9.68 -10.99 -15.04
CA TYR A 78 10.33 -11.86 -14.06
C TYR A 78 9.45 -12.12 -12.84
N GLY A 79 9.68 -13.24 -12.15
CA GLY A 79 9.01 -13.57 -10.92
C GLY A 79 9.86 -14.43 -9.99
N SER A 80 9.78 -14.18 -8.68
CA SER A 80 10.53 -14.95 -7.68
C SER A 80 9.80 -15.02 -6.35
N ALA A 81 10.00 -16.14 -5.62
CA ALA A 81 9.66 -16.20 -4.20
C ALA A 81 10.58 -15.25 -3.40
N ILE A 82 10.02 -14.65 -2.36
CA ILE A 82 10.71 -13.75 -1.45
C ILE A 82 10.60 -14.26 -0.01
N SER A 83 11.37 -13.62 0.90
CA SER A 83 11.05 -13.64 2.33
C SER A 83 10.91 -12.21 2.82
N SER A 84 9.71 -11.85 3.23
CA SER A 84 9.40 -10.52 3.80
C SER A 84 9.70 -10.47 5.30
N GLY A 85 9.47 -9.33 5.91
CA GLY A 85 9.53 -9.14 7.37
C GLY A 85 8.55 -10.03 8.11
N LYS A 86 8.99 -10.56 9.26
CA LYS A 86 8.12 -11.30 10.20
C LYS A 86 7.11 -10.36 10.87
N LYS A 87 6.15 -10.94 11.59
CA LYS A 87 5.06 -10.18 12.25
C LYS A 87 5.58 -9.07 13.19
N SER A 88 6.69 -9.32 13.90
CA SER A 88 7.31 -8.36 14.82
C SER A 88 8.11 -7.24 14.11
N THR A 89 8.50 -7.45 12.87
CA THR A 89 9.27 -6.50 12.05
C THR A 89 8.73 -6.51 10.61
N PRO A 90 7.52 -6.00 10.38
CA PRO A 90 6.83 -6.16 9.11
C PRO A 90 7.49 -5.34 7.99
N THR A 91 7.40 -5.86 6.77
CA THR A 91 7.71 -5.09 5.57
C THR A 91 6.66 -4.00 5.37
N LEU A 92 7.08 -2.80 4.99
CA LEU A 92 6.18 -1.68 4.71
C LEU A 92 5.27 -1.99 3.53
N VAL A 93 3.99 -1.66 3.67
CA VAL A 93 3.00 -1.70 2.59
C VAL A 93 2.85 -0.29 2.02
N GLY A 94 2.84 -0.15 0.70
CA GLY A 94 2.71 1.15 0.05
C GLY A 94 3.30 1.19 -1.35
N THR A 95 3.47 2.41 -1.84
CA THR A 95 4.10 2.72 -3.13
C THR A 95 5.38 3.49 -2.89
N PHE A 96 6.48 3.00 -3.41
CA PHE A 96 7.83 3.51 -3.22
C PHE A 96 8.56 3.59 -4.55
N LYS A 97 9.82 4.05 -4.50
CA LYS A 97 10.77 4.01 -5.62
C LYS A 97 12.13 3.55 -5.12
N ILE A 98 12.89 2.86 -5.95
CA ILE A 98 14.29 2.57 -5.62
C ILE A 98 15.04 3.90 -5.48
N GLN A 99 15.61 4.14 -4.29
CA GLN A 99 16.33 5.37 -3.94
C GLN A 99 17.85 5.20 -4.12
N SER A 100 18.36 4.02 -3.79
CA SER A 100 19.80 3.72 -3.92
C SER A 100 20.05 2.25 -4.17
N LYS A 101 21.22 1.95 -4.76
CA LYS A 101 21.61 0.59 -5.14
C LYS A 101 23.08 0.36 -4.77
N PHE A 102 23.35 -0.79 -4.15
CA PHE A 102 24.71 -1.21 -3.76
C PHE A 102 24.93 -2.66 -4.20
N LYS A 103 26.00 -2.88 -4.99
CA LYS A 103 26.37 -4.25 -5.42
C LYS A 103 26.64 -5.15 -4.22
N THR A 104 27.22 -4.59 -3.18
CA THR A 104 27.49 -5.24 -1.88
C THR A 104 27.41 -4.19 -0.79
N THR A 105 26.80 -4.52 0.34
CA THR A 105 26.73 -3.64 1.51
C THR A 105 26.70 -4.46 2.81
N ARG A 106 27.00 -3.83 3.94
CA ARG A 106 26.80 -4.41 5.26
C ARG A 106 25.47 -3.92 5.82
N MET A 107 24.66 -4.83 6.34
CA MET A 107 23.37 -4.49 6.97
C MET A 107 23.42 -4.78 8.45
N ARG A 108 23.18 -3.75 9.25
CA ARG A 108 23.18 -3.79 10.71
C ARG A 108 21.85 -3.36 11.29
N GLY A 109 21.46 -3.98 12.38
CA GLY A 109 20.32 -3.61 13.20
C GLY A 109 20.57 -3.99 14.65
N GLN A 110 19.59 -3.78 15.52
CA GLN A 110 19.74 -4.04 16.94
C GLN A 110 20.21 -5.48 17.25
N ASN A 111 19.73 -6.47 16.47
CA ASN A 111 19.95 -7.90 16.73
C ASN A 111 20.55 -8.64 15.53
N TYR A 112 21.14 -7.93 14.57
CA TYR A 112 21.81 -8.56 13.43
C TYR A 112 22.94 -7.69 12.89
N ASP A 113 23.95 -8.37 12.34
CA ASP A 113 25.06 -7.76 11.62
C ASP A 113 25.47 -8.72 10.49
N VAL A 114 25.06 -8.39 9.27
CA VAL A 114 25.28 -9.23 8.10
C VAL A 114 26.24 -8.52 7.14
N PRO A 115 27.48 -9.01 6.99
CA PRO A 115 28.42 -8.46 6.02
C PRO A 115 28.08 -8.91 4.60
N ASN A 116 28.61 -8.19 3.62
CA ASN A 116 28.61 -8.57 2.20
C ASN A 116 27.22 -8.93 1.64
N VAL A 117 26.16 -8.24 2.10
CA VAL A 117 24.80 -8.42 1.56
C VAL A 117 24.78 -8.04 0.09
N PRO A 118 24.47 -8.97 -0.84
CA PRO A 118 24.61 -8.71 -2.26
C PRO A 118 23.35 -8.04 -2.84
N TYR A 119 23.57 -7.16 -3.83
CA TYR A 119 22.56 -6.59 -4.70
C TYR A 119 21.43 -5.87 -3.95
N ALA A 120 21.80 -5.00 -3.02
CA ALA A 120 20.84 -4.23 -2.21
C ALA A 120 20.30 -3.03 -2.98
N MET A 121 18.98 -2.87 -2.94
CA MET A 121 18.22 -1.76 -3.51
C MET A 121 17.30 -1.22 -2.42
N PHE A 122 17.60 -0.06 -1.86
CA PHE A 122 16.80 0.57 -0.82
C PHE A 122 15.67 1.39 -1.45
N TYR A 123 14.48 1.30 -0.87
CA TYR A 123 13.28 2.00 -1.36
C TYR A 123 12.64 2.93 -0.32
N GLU A 124 12.92 2.71 0.98
CA GLU A 124 12.48 3.60 2.07
C GLU A 124 13.39 3.43 3.28
N GLY A 125 14.13 4.47 3.68
CA GLY A 125 15.07 4.41 4.79
C GLY A 125 15.98 3.17 4.72
N ASN A 126 15.90 2.31 5.73
CA ASN A 126 16.65 1.05 5.78
C ASN A 126 15.90 -0.15 5.17
N TYR A 127 14.70 0.07 4.60
CA TYR A 127 13.98 -1.00 3.92
C TYR A 127 14.48 -1.16 2.48
N GLY A 128 14.81 -2.38 2.13
CA GLY A 128 15.36 -2.70 0.81
C GLY A 128 14.98 -4.08 0.30
N ILE A 129 15.27 -4.30 -0.98
CA ILE A 129 15.22 -5.61 -1.65
C ILE A 129 16.67 -6.03 -1.85
N HIS A 130 17.06 -7.22 -1.42
CA HIS A 130 18.45 -7.67 -1.51
C HIS A 130 18.60 -9.18 -1.55
N GLY A 131 19.76 -9.68 -1.92
CA GLY A 131 20.10 -11.09 -1.81
C GLY A 131 20.33 -11.50 -0.36
N ALA A 132 19.85 -12.71 0.00
CA ALA A 132 20.08 -13.31 1.29
C ALA A 132 20.72 -14.67 1.10
N TYR A 133 22.03 -14.77 1.36
CA TYR A 133 22.81 -16.02 1.25
C TYR A 133 22.75 -16.88 2.51
N TRP A 134 22.31 -16.32 3.65
CA TRP A 134 22.33 -16.96 4.97
C TRP A 134 21.10 -17.81 5.28
N HIS A 135 20.11 -17.86 4.40
CA HIS A 135 18.95 -18.74 4.53
C HIS A 135 18.38 -19.18 3.18
N LYS A 136 17.55 -20.25 3.23
CA LYS A 136 16.83 -20.79 2.05
C LYS A 136 15.32 -20.78 2.23
N LYS A 137 14.79 -20.05 3.22
CA LYS A 137 13.36 -20.04 3.59
C LYS A 137 12.53 -19.06 2.74
N PHE A 138 12.76 -19.03 1.42
CA PHE A 138 11.98 -18.21 0.51
C PHE A 138 10.55 -18.75 0.39
N GLY A 139 9.55 -17.86 0.41
CA GLY A 139 8.13 -18.17 0.55
C GLY A 139 7.60 -17.97 1.97
N THR A 140 8.47 -17.66 2.95
CA THR A 140 8.10 -17.48 4.36
C THR A 140 8.65 -16.15 4.91
N PRO A 141 7.87 -15.38 5.70
CA PRO A 141 8.34 -14.16 6.36
C PRO A 141 9.38 -14.48 7.43
N VAL A 142 10.64 -14.05 7.25
CA VAL A 142 11.74 -14.30 8.20
C VAL A 142 12.67 -13.09 8.41
N SER A 143 12.54 -12.03 7.61
CA SER A 143 13.43 -10.87 7.66
C SER A 143 13.09 -9.90 8.80
N HIS A 144 13.91 -8.87 8.96
CA HIS A 144 13.69 -7.75 9.86
C HIS A 144 13.02 -6.54 9.16
N GLY A 145 12.26 -6.81 8.07
CA GLY A 145 11.51 -5.80 7.34
C GLY A 145 11.89 -5.70 5.86
N CYS A 146 13.13 -6.01 5.50
CA CYS A 146 13.58 -6.07 4.11
C CYS A 146 12.90 -7.21 3.34
N VAL A 147 12.94 -7.13 2.02
CA VAL A 147 12.50 -8.18 1.09
C VAL A 147 13.72 -8.97 0.64
N ASN A 148 13.84 -10.19 1.12
CA ASN A 148 14.95 -11.08 0.83
C ASN A 148 14.67 -11.89 -0.43
N LEU A 149 15.65 -11.97 -1.33
CA LEU A 149 15.69 -12.80 -2.52
C LEU A 149 16.86 -13.82 -2.42
N ALA A 150 16.75 -14.94 -3.10
CA ALA A 150 17.95 -15.76 -3.36
C ALA A 150 18.94 -14.91 -4.17
N PRO A 151 20.27 -15.02 -3.91
CA PRO A 151 21.26 -14.13 -4.52
C PRO A 151 21.21 -14.06 -6.05
N LYS A 152 20.89 -15.17 -6.73
CA LYS A 152 20.72 -15.20 -8.19
C LYS A 152 19.56 -14.33 -8.69
N HIS A 153 18.42 -14.31 -7.95
CA HIS A 153 17.26 -13.50 -8.27
C HIS A 153 17.50 -12.02 -7.97
N ALA A 154 18.20 -11.73 -6.84
CA ALA A 154 18.61 -10.38 -6.51
C ALA A 154 19.58 -9.80 -7.55
N LYS A 155 20.53 -10.61 -8.06
CA LYS A 155 21.46 -10.21 -9.13
C LYS A 155 20.72 -9.80 -10.40
N TRP A 156 19.75 -10.61 -10.83
CA TRP A 156 18.94 -10.32 -12.00
C TRP A 156 18.15 -9.00 -11.81
N LEU A 157 17.42 -8.89 -10.70
CA LEU A 157 16.60 -7.73 -10.42
C LEU A 157 17.44 -6.44 -10.31
N PHE A 158 18.62 -6.55 -9.69
CA PHE A 158 19.56 -5.44 -9.58
C PHE A 158 20.08 -4.95 -10.95
N GLY A 159 20.33 -5.86 -11.89
CA GLY A 159 20.71 -5.50 -13.26
C GLY A 159 19.57 -4.86 -14.05
N TRP A 160 18.34 -5.28 -13.79
CA TRP A 160 17.15 -4.83 -14.51
C TRP A 160 16.57 -3.51 -13.96
N ALA A 161 16.49 -3.34 -12.64
CA ALA A 161 15.93 -2.15 -12.01
C ALA A 161 16.95 -1.01 -11.94
N SER A 162 16.47 0.23 -12.02
CA SER A 162 17.26 1.46 -11.87
C SER A 162 16.81 2.24 -10.64
N VAL A 163 17.60 3.21 -10.18
CA VAL A 163 17.12 4.23 -9.24
C VAL A 163 15.92 4.92 -9.89
N GLY A 164 14.86 5.15 -9.11
CA GLY A 164 13.59 5.67 -9.59
C GLY A 164 12.58 4.58 -10.00
N THR A 165 12.98 3.30 -10.18
CA THR A 165 12.03 2.21 -10.50
C THR A 165 10.96 2.13 -9.40
N PRO A 166 9.65 2.21 -9.75
CA PRO A 166 8.54 2.08 -8.80
C PRO A 166 8.53 0.70 -8.13
N VAL A 167 8.21 0.70 -6.83
CA VAL A 167 8.03 -0.50 -6.01
C VAL A 167 6.67 -0.42 -5.34
N VAL A 168 5.77 -1.33 -5.66
CA VAL A 168 4.43 -1.41 -5.09
C VAL A 168 4.35 -2.64 -4.20
N ILE A 169 4.10 -2.43 -2.90
CA ILE A 169 4.05 -3.49 -1.89
C ILE A 169 2.65 -3.56 -1.29
N HIS A 170 2.04 -4.73 -1.35
CA HIS A 170 0.70 -4.98 -0.84
C HIS A 170 0.57 -6.38 -0.19
N LYS A 171 -0.54 -6.59 0.52
CA LYS A 171 -0.93 -7.89 1.07
C LYS A 171 -1.65 -8.75 0.04
#